data_525d71e29f251f44a2fce3cb7f66f387
#
_entry.id   525d71e29f251f44a2fce3cb7f66f387
#
_cell.length_a   1.000
_cell.length_b   1.000
_cell.length_c   1.000
_cell.angle_alpha   90.00
_cell.angle_beta   90.00
_cell.angle_gamma   90.00
#
_symmetry.space_group_name_H-M   'P 1'
#
loop_
_entity.id
_entity.type
_entity.pdbx_description
1 polymer ?
#
loop_
_entity_poly.entity_id
_entity_poly.type
_entity_poly.pdbx_seq_one_letter_code
_entity_poly.pdbx_strand_id
1 'polypeptide(L)'
;MAFNIKTLVAATLLILAVPAASAQVAAGPGTWSANQTWAADSVNGGSLTGYFYWPASQPTLGGKRALVLVLHGCAQTAAGDVIDSTSDKGFGWKAAAEQYGAVILAPNATGNVYGSHCWDYTSTNHNRSTGHDAVLLNLISRFVTNPQYAIDPNQVYVTGLSSGGGETMALGCMAPDIFAGVGINAGPPPGTTTGQIGFVPSGYTATTAANNCKALAGSNLAKFSTQIAGVIWGSNDFTVAQAYGPMDAAAMRGAYGGTFTKGAAVSVPTGGSNIPYTDSSGKVRTSEITVTGMGHSWPAGTGGQNANYVDATKVNYPAFVMDFWFNNNLRASVIPAPVMTACNAVVSGNSATITGSATDAAGTVSSYRVVLNGATAVNDPAAGSGASFSIGYALANGYYTGSVTATDAGTGKTSAACAIPQFLVGPAPVIQPPAGLAVTAATASSISLSWSAASGATGYNVYRNGAKVTATPVTGTSYTSSGLAASTTYNFQASSVGSAESVLSSPVSGTTTSGFVCTATTSSNYAHVQAGRAHNSGGYALANGSNQNMGLNNTFYTSTLAQTAAAYYIIGNCP
;
A
#
# COMPACT_ATOMS: atom_id res chain seq x y z
N MET A 1 54.87 -59.29 -25.91
CA MET A 1 54.55 -58.51 -24.72
C MET A 1 53.53 -57.46 -25.13
N ALA A 2 52.31 -57.70 -24.80
CA ALA A 2 51.18 -56.77 -25.13
C ALA A 2 50.77 -56.08 -23.83
N PHE A 3 50.86 -54.77 -23.82
CA PHE A 3 50.37 -53.94 -22.72
C PHE A 3 48.90 -53.51 -23.02
N ASN A 4 47.99 -54.00 -22.17
CA ASN A 4 46.57 -53.61 -22.19
C ASN A 4 46.41 -52.37 -21.32
N ILE A 5 46.02 -51.22 -21.92
CA ILE A 5 45.63 -50.01 -21.23
C ILE A 5 44.12 -50.07 -21.00
N LYS A 6 43.72 -50.24 -19.73
CA LYS A 6 42.33 -50.11 -19.31
C LYS A 6 42.02 -48.62 -19.12
N THR A 7 41.18 -48.08 -19.97
CA THR A 7 40.63 -46.72 -19.84
C THR A 7 39.64 -46.68 -18.67
N LEU A 8 39.96 -45.96 -17.62
CA LEU A 8 39.08 -45.69 -16.48
C LEU A 8 38.16 -44.52 -16.86
N VAL A 9 36.90 -44.80 -17.10
CA VAL A 9 35.87 -43.74 -17.27
C VAL A 9 35.44 -43.28 -15.88
N ALA A 10 35.87 -42.10 -15.46
CA ALA A 10 35.37 -41.45 -14.26
C ALA A 10 33.96 -40.88 -14.53
N ALA A 11 32.93 -41.55 -13.98
CA ALA A 11 31.57 -40.98 -13.97
C ALA A 11 31.51 -39.83 -12.95
N THR A 12 31.53 -38.62 -13.42
CA THR A 12 31.25 -37.44 -12.58
C THR A 12 29.77 -37.41 -12.24
N LEU A 13 29.44 -37.76 -11.00
CA LEU A 13 28.07 -37.63 -10.47
C LEU A 13 27.80 -36.14 -10.30
N LEU A 14 27.04 -35.56 -11.23
CA LEU A 14 26.52 -34.20 -11.09
C LEU A 14 25.38 -34.25 -10.06
N ILE A 15 25.70 -33.91 -8.81
CA ILE A 15 24.68 -33.68 -7.79
C ILE A 15 23.98 -32.37 -8.17
N LEU A 16 22.85 -32.48 -8.85
CA LEU A 16 21.91 -31.38 -8.99
C LEU A 16 21.38 -31.06 -7.59
N ALA A 17 21.90 -30.01 -6.99
CA ALA A 17 21.31 -29.41 -5.80
C ALA A 17 19.92 -28.89 -6.22
N VAL A 18 18.87 -29.64 -5.88
CA VAL A 18 17.49 -29.14 -5.97
C VAL A 18 17.42 -27.99 -4.98
N PRO A 19 17.18 -26.75 -5.42
CA PRO A 19 16.97 -25.66 -4.50
C PRO A 19 15.77 -26.00 -3.63
N ALA A 20 15.94 -25.98 -2.31
CA ALA A 20 14.82 -26.15 -1.39
C ALA A 20 13.79 -25.07 -1.70
N ALA A 21 12.59 -25.47 -2.11
CA ALA A 21 11.46 -24.56 -2.21
C ALA A 21 11.33 -23.88 -0.84
N SER A 22 11.32 -22.57 -0.78
CA SER A 22 11.04 -21.85 0.46
C SER A 22 9.67 -22.33 0.95
N ALA A 23 9.64 -22.97 2.12
CA ALA A 23 8.40 -23.55 2.63
C ALA A 23 7.39 -22.41 2.81
N GLN A 24 6.29 -22.49 2.08
CA GLN A 24 5.15 -21.59 2.22
C GLN A 24 4.67 -21.65 3.68
N VAL A 25 4.48 -20.49 4.34
CA VAL A 25 4.02 -20.50 5.72
C VAL A 25 2.60 -21.09 5.80
N ALA A 26 2.29 -21.75 6.92
CA ALA A 26 0.98 -22.35 7.12
C ALA A 26 -0.13 -21.29 6.96
N ALA A 27 -1.14 -21.59 6.14
CA ALA A 27 -2.32 -20.75 6.03
C ALA A 27 -3.15 -20.87 7.30
N GLY A 28 -3.66 -19.74 7.78
CA GLY A 28 -4.64 -19.71 8.86
C GLY A 28 -6.05 -20.02 8.36
N PRO A 29 -7.04 -20.06 9.25
CA PRO A 29 -8.44 -20.29 8.89
C PRO A 29 -9.09 -19.07 8.21
N GLY A 30 -8.47 -17.88 8.24
CA GLY A 30 -9.05 -16.65 7.69
C GLY A 30 -10.25 -16.12 8.50
N THR A 31 -10.31 -16.46 9.78
CA THR A 31 -11.37 -16.05 10.70
C THR A 31 -10.77 -15.67 12.05
N TRP A 32 -11.53 -14.88 12.82
CA TRP A 32 -11.21 -14.62 14.22
C TRP A 32 -11.32 -15.91 15.04
N SER A 33 -10.43 -16.07 16.02
CA SER A 33 -10.50 -17.17 17.00
C SER A 33 -11.74 -17.03 17.88
N ALA A 34 -12.09 -18.09 18.60
CA ALA A 34 -12.92 -17.96 19.78
C ALA A 34 -12.20 -17.08 20.81
N ASN A 35 -12.94 -16.56 21.82
CA ASN A 35 -12.35 -15.82 22.92
C ASN A 35 -11.29 -16.69 23.64
N GLN A 36 -10.09 -16.16 23.75
CA GLN A 36 -8.95 -16.80 24.39
C GLN A 36 -8.75 -16.25 25.80
N THR A 37 -8.11 -17.04 26.65
CA THR A 37 -7.58 -16.59 27.95
C THR A 37 -6.08 -16.82 27.95
N TRP A 38 -5.33 -15.77 28.26
CA TRP A 38 -3.86 -15.80 28.24
C TRP A 38 -3.27 -15.67 29.67
N ALA A 39 -2.43 -14.65 29.89
CA ALA A 39 -1.75 -14.48 31.16
C ALA A 39 -2.65 -13.80 32.21
N ALA A 40 -2.51 -14.22 33.48
CA ALA A 40 -3.10 -13.50 34.60
C ALA A 40 -2.38 -12.16 34.85
N ASP A 41 -3.13 -11.11 35.11
CA ASP A 41 -2.62 -9.82 35.55
C ASP A 41 -2.75 -9.71 37.09
N SER A 42 -1.63 -9.83 37.78
CA SER A 42 -1.61 -9.78 39.23
C SER A 42 -1.75 -8.36 39.78
N VAL A 43 -1.61 -7.33 38.95
CA VAL A 43 -1.69 -5.92 39.36
C VAL A 43 -3.11 -5.39 39.18
N ASN A 44 -3.67 -5.53 37.96
CA ASN A 44 -5.00 -5.00 37.66
C ASN A 44 -6.12 -6.00 37.92
N GLY A 45 -5.77 -7.28 38.15
CA GLY A 45 -6.69 -8.37 38.40
C GLY A 45 -7.26 -9.02 37.11
N GLY A 46 -7.69 -10.27 37.27
CA GLY A 46 -8.21 -11.05 36.15
C GLY A 46 -7.13 -11.67 35.26
N SER A 47 -7.54 -12.10 34.09
CA SER A 47 -6.65 -12.63 33.07
C SER A 47 -6.85 -11.87 31.77
N LEU A 48 -5.78 -11.68 31.03
CA LEU A 48 -5.86 -11.14 29.67
C LEU A 48 -6.67 -12.09 28.80
N THR A 49 -7.78 -11.60 28.25
CA THR A 49 -8.64 -12.33 27.31
C THR A 49 -8.66 -11.62 25.98
N GLY A 50 -9.21 -12.24 24.96
CA GLY A 50 -9.38 -11.59 23.66
C GLY A 50 -9.33 -12.56 22.48
N TYR A 51 -9.06 -12.02 21.33
CA TYR A 51 -9.15 -12.72 20.06
C TYR A 51 -7.87 -12.55 19.26
N PHE A 52 -7.64 -13.47 18.33
CA PHE A 52 -6.62 -13.27 17.30
C PHE A 52 -7.16 -13.66 15.93
N TYR A 53 -6.67 -13.00 14.93
CA TYR A 53 -6.93 -13.32 13.53
C TYR A 53 -5.68 -13.96 12.93
N TRP A 54 -5.83 -15.14 12.35
CA TRP A 54 -4.76 -15.82 11.63
C TRP A 54 -5.14 -15.92 10.16
N PRO A 55 -4.49 -15.13 9.26
CA PRO A 55 -4.92 -14.99 7.87
C PRO A 55 -4.69 -16.25 7.05
N ALA A 56 -5.56 -16.48 6.07
CA ALA A 56 -5.41 -17.54 5.07
C ALA A 56 -4.33 -17.20 4.03
N SER A 57 -4.13 -15.90 3.78
CA SER A 57 -3.15 -15.39 2.83
C SER A 57 -1.70 -15.57 3.29
N GLN A 58 -0.77 -15.46 2.35
CA GLN A 58 0.66 -15.51 2.60
C GLN A 58 1.21 -14.15 3.05
N PRO A 59 2.34 -14.10 3.82
CA PRO A 59 2.98 -12.85 4.18
C PRO A 59 3.56 -12.15 2.96
N THR A 60 3.47 -10.81 2.93
CA THR A 60 3.91 -9.99 1.79
C THR A 60 5.24 -9.27 2.04
N LEU A 61 5.81 -9.38 3.25
CA LEU A 61 7.10 -8.81 3.62
C LEU A 61 7.94 -9.87 4.34
N GLY A 62 9.19 -10.06 3.94
CA GLY A 62 10.18 -10.88 4.65
C GLY A 62 9.93 -12.40 4.64
N GLY A 63 8.89 -12.90 3.94
CA GLY A 63 8.58 -14.33 3.88
C GLY A 63 8.07 -14.95 5.17
N LYS A 64 7.91 -14.15 6.24
CA LYS A 64 7.27 -14.49 7.50
C LYS A 64 6.19 -13.47 7.85
N ARG A 65 5.27 -13.82 8.73
CA ARG A 65 4.11 -12.99 9.07
C ARG A 65 4.48 -11.84 9.98
N ALA A 66 3.87 -10.69 9.76
CA ALA A 66 3.82 -9.63 10.77
C ALA A 66 2.86 -10.01 11.90
N LEU A 67 3.11 -9.45 13.08
CA LEU A 67 2.22 -9.50 14.24
C LEU A 67 1.79 -8.08 14.62
N VAL A 68 0.49 -7.85 14.70
CA VAL A 68 -0.07 -6.55 15.08
C VAL A 68 -0.89 -6.69 16.36
N LEU A 69 -0.52 -5.96 17.39
CA LEU A 69 -1.30 -5.82 18.61
C LEU A 69 -2.22 -4.61 18.48
N VAL A 70 -3.54 -4.81 18.64
CA VAL A 70 -4.58 -3.79 18.50
C VAL A 70 -5.29 -3.57 19.82
N LEU A 71 -5.16 -2.37 20.38
CA LEU A 71 -5.65 -2.01 21.70
C LEU A 71 -6.90 -1.11 21.58
N HIS A 72 -8.00 -1.53 22.19
CA HIS A 72 -9.25 -0.74 22.22
C HIS A 72 -9.13 0.48 23.15
N GLY A 73 -10.09 1.41 23.06
CA GLY A 73 -10.21 2.54 24.00
C GLY A 73 -10.94 2.18 25.30
N CYS A 74 -11.04 3.14 26.22
CA CYS A 74 -11.88 2.99 27.40
C CYS A 74 -13.34 2.69 27.03
N ALA A 75 -14.02 1.88 27.82
CA ALA A 75 -15.40 1.42 27.62
C ALA A 75 -15.65 0.64 26.33
N GLN A 76 -14.60 0.28 25.60
CA GLN A 76 -14.65 -0.63 24.47
C GLN A 76 -14.20 -2.04 24.87
N THR A 77 -14.44 -3.01 23.99
CA THR A 77 -14.00 -4.40 24.14
C THR A 77 -13.45 -4.94 22.82
N ALA A 78 -12.63 -5.98 22.90
CA ALA A 78 -12.18 -6.67 21.71
C ALA A 78 -13.36 -7.22 20.89
N ALA A 79 -14.35 -7.84 21.56
CA ALA A 79 -15.49 -8.49 20.92
C ALA A 79 -16.47 -7.51 20.26
N GLY A 80 -16.77 -6.39 20.93
CA GLY A 80 -17.81 -5.46 20.49
C GLY A 80 -17.28 -4.39 19.51
N ASP A 81 -15.99 -4.06 19.63
CA ASP A 81 -15.46 -2.88 18.94
C ASP A 81 -14.30 -3.20 17.99
N VAL A 82 -13.31 -4.00 18.43
CA VAL A 82 -12.16 -4.29 17.57
C VAL A 82 -12.50 -5.29 16.48
N ILE A 83 -13.13 -6.40 16.83
CA ILE A 83 -13.48 -7.46 15.88
C ILE A 83 -14.93 -7.39 15.39
N ASP A 84 -15.84 -6.77 16.17
CA ASP A 84 -17.29 -6.86 16.02
C ASP A 84 -17.76 -8.29 15.74
N SER A 85 -17.94 -9.07 16.80
CA SER A 85 -18.27 -10.51 16.72
C SER A 85 -19.56 -10.82 15.96
N THR A 86 -20.42 -9.81 15.72
CA THR A 86 -21.67 -9.96 14.97
C THR A 86 -21.51 -9.74 13.47
N SER A 87 -20.60 -8.85 13.05
CA SER A 87 -20.41 -8.48 11.64
C SER A 87 -19.01 -8.81 11.10
N ASP A 88 -18.07 -9.16 11.96
CA ASP A 88 -16.65 -9.42 11.65
C ASP A 88 -15.95 -8.21 10.99
N LYS A 89 -16.38 -6.99 11.31
CA LYS A 89 -15.85 -5.74 10.74
C LYS A 89 -15.12 -4.87 11.77
N GLY A 90 -15.76 -4.50 12.87
CA GLY A 90 -15.19 -3.72 13.95
C GLY A 90 -14.25 -2.59 13.49
N PHE A 91 -13.03 -2.58 13.99
CA PHE A 91 -11.97 -1.66 13.58
C PHE A 91 -11.47 -1.86 12.12
N GLY A 92 -11.92 -2.89 11.41
CA GLY A 92 -11.58 -3.12 9.99
C GLY A 92 -10.28 -3.91 9.75
N TRP A 93 -9.77 -4.63 10.71
CA TRP A 93 -8.48 -5.32 10.61
C TRP A 93 -8.48 -6.56 9.73
N LYS A 94 -9.62 -7.24 9.54
CA LYS A 94 -9.69 -8.49 8.75
C LYS A 94 -9.15 -8.31 7.32
N ALA A 95 -9.60 -7.26 6.63
CA ALA A 95 -9.16 -6.99 5.26
C ALA A 95 -7.65 -6.69 5.19
N ALA A 96 -7.13 -5.89 6.13
CA ALA A 96 -5.71 -5.59 6.22
C ALA A 96 -4.89 -6.85 6.58
N ALA A 97 -5.39 -7.69 7.51
CA ALA A 97 -4.75 -8.95 7.86
C ALA A 97 -4.57 -9.86 6.65
N GLU A 98 -5.61 -10.03 5.83
CA GLU A 98 -5.55 -10.83 4.60
C GLU A 98 -4.67 -10.20 3.53
N GLN A 99 -4.74 -8.88 3.35
CA GLN A 99 -3.93 -8.18 2.35
C GLN A 99 -2.43 -8.34 2.60
N TYR A 100 -1.99 -8.29 3.87
CA TYR A 100 -0.57 -8.33 4.24
C TYR A 100 -0.09 -9.67 4.79
N GLY A 101 -0.99 -10.63 4.96
CA GLY A 101 -0.69 -11.92 5.58
C GLY A 101 -0.27 -11.79 7.05
N ALA A 102 -0.81 -10.79 7.77
CA ALA A 102 -0.44 -10.45 9.14
C ALA A 102 -1.37 -11.10 10.18
N VAL A 103 -0.81 -11.58 11.29
CA VAL A 103 -1.58 -12.02 12.46
C VAL A 103 -1.95 -10.79 13.28
N ILE A 104 -3.24 -10.69 13.67
CA ILE A 104 -3.75 -9.59 14.50
C ILE A 104 -4.12 -10.13 15.88
N LEU A 105 -3.71 -9.43 16.93
CA LEU A 105 -4.10 -9.70 18.31
C LEU A 105 -5.03 -8.58 18.79
N ALA A 106 -6.18 -8.95 19.32
CA ALA A 106 -7.18 -8.04 19.89
C ALA A 106 -7.48 -8.46 21.34
N PRO A 107 -6.65 -8.07 22.31
CA PRO A 107 -6.90 -8.36 23.72
C PRO A 107 -7.89 -7.38 24.33
N ASN A 108 -8.52 -7.80 25.46
CA ASN A 108 -9.27 -6.94 26.36
C ASN A 108 -8.36 -6.46 27.50
N ALA A 109 -8.48 -5.20 27.89
CA ALA A 109 -7.80 -4.67 29.06
C ALA A 109 -8.22 -5.45 30.31
N THR A 110 -7.24 -5.81 31.16
CA THR A 110 -7.50 -6.51 32.43
C THR A 110 -7.97 -5.55 33.51
N GLY A 111 -8.74 -6.05 34.46
CA GLY A 111 -9.29 -5.25 35.53
C GLY A 111 -10.30 -4.20 35.08
N ASN A 112 -10.55 -3.24 35.96
CA ASN A 112 -11.43 -2.10 35.68
C ASN A 112 -10.67 -0.78 35.86
N VAL A 113 -9.54 -0.66 35.17
CA VAL A 113 -8.65 0.50 35.30
C VAL A 113 -9.42 1.77 34.91
N TYR A 114 -9.27 2.81 35.70
CA TYR A 114 -10.00 4.09 35.64
C TYR A 114 -11.53 3.96 35.62
N GLY A 115 -12.09 2.83 36.07
CA GLY A 115 -13.54 2.59 36.14
C GLY A 115 -14.21 2.32 34.78
N SER A 116 -13.44 2.13 33.71
CA SER A 116 -13.96 1.98 32.34
C SER A 116 -13.17 0.97 31.51
N HIS A 117 -12.55 -0.01 32.12
CA HIS A 117 -11.74 -1.02 31.43
C HIS A 117 -10.72 -0.41 30.44
N CYS A 118 -10.07 0.66 30.85
CA CYS A 118 -9.01 1.31 30.10
C CYS A 118 -7.70 0.53 30.21
N TRP A 119 -6.81 0.74 29.26
CA TRP A 119 -5.39 0.39 29.45
C TRP A 119 -4.76 1.38 30.42
N ASP A 120 -3.76 0.93 31.19
CA ASP A 120 -3.02 1.77 32.13
C ASP A 120 -1.90 2.50 31.38
N TYR A 121 -2.26 3.60 30.71
CA TYR A 121 -1.35 4.39 29.87
C TYR A 121 -0.72 5.58 30.62
N THR A 122 -1.12 5.81 31.87
CA THR A 122 -0.73 7.02 32.59
C THR A 122 0.62 6.88 33.28
N SER A 123 1.20 8.02 33.69
CA SER A 123 2.46 8.06 34.43
C SER A 123 3.70 7.62 33.63
N THR A 124 4.78 7.38 34.33
CA THR A 124 6.04 6.84 33.80
C THR A 124 6.44 5.56 34.53
N ASN A 125 5.50 4.92 35.24
CA ASN A 125 5.76 3.71 36.04
C ASN A 125 5.62 2.42 35.23
N HIS A 126 5.62 2.52 33.91
CA HIS A 126 5.57 1.36 33.02
C HIS A 126 6.80 0.48 33.17
N ASN A 127 6.61 -0.83 33.20
CA ASN A 127 7.68 -1.79 33.25
C ASN A 127 7.28 -3.14 32.63
N ARG A 128 8.27 -3.91 32.17
CA ARG A 128 8.04 -5.17 31.44
C ARG A 128 7.56 -6.33 32.30
N SER A 129 7.45 -6.15 33.62
CA SER A 129 7.28 -7.25 34.58
C SER A 129 5.92 -7.27 35.25
N THR A 130 5.15 -6.19 35.17
CA THR A 130 3.88 -6.03 35.90
C THR A 130 2.81 -5.34 35.09
N GLY A 131 1.54 -5.54 35.44
CA GLY A 131 0.39 -4.85 34.88
C GLY A 131 0.14 -5.17 33.39
N HIS A 132 -0.53 -4.27 32.71
CA HIS A 132 -0.88 -4.40 31.30
C HIS A 132 0.35 -4.62 30.41
N ASP A 133 1.42 -3.86 30.65
CA ASP A 133 2.68 -4.00 29.93
C ASP A 133 3.18 -5.45 29.89
N ALA A 134 3.25 -6.08 31.07
CA ALA A 134 3.78 -7.44 31.19
C ALA A 134 2.91 -8.48 30.48
N VAL A 135 1.59 -8.41 30.66
CA VAL A 135 0.68 -9.40 30.03
C VAL A 135 0.62 -9.23 28.53
N LEU A 136 0.74 -8.01 28.01
CA LEU A 136 0.79 -7.73 26.57
C LEU A 136 2.11 -8.20 25.94
N LEU A 137 3.26 -7.94 26.60
CA LEU A 137 4.55 -8.44 26.11
C LEU A 137 4.63 -9.97 26.18
N ASN A 138 4.03 -10.60 27.21
CA ASN A 138 3.90 -12.05 27.28
C ASN A 138 3.06 -12.60 26.13
N LEU A 139 1.93 -11.95 25.80
CA LEU A 139 1.08 -12.33 24.67
C LEU A 139 1.87 -12.30 23.37
N ILE A 140 2.59 -11.20 23.08
CA ILE A 140 3.45 -11.10 21.90
C ILE A 140 4.48 -12.22 21.85
N SER A 141 5.18 -12.47 22.96
CA SER A 141 6.18 -13.54 23.05
C SER A 141 5.59 -14.92 22.70
N ARG A 142 4.38 -15.22 23.16
CA ARG A 142 3.69 -16.49 22.84
C ARG A 142 3.46 -16.68 21.35
N PHE A 143 3.11 -15.63 20.62
CA PHE A 143 2.88 -15.72 19.19
C PHE A 143 4.19 -15.73 18.41
N VAL A 144 5.16 -14.90 18.77
CA VAL A 144 6.48 -14.82 18.12
C VAL A 144 7.26 -16.12 18.23
N THR A 145 7.18 -16.78 19.40
CA THR A 145 7.93 -18.03 19.65
C THR A 145 7.21 -19.29 19.16
N ASN A 146 5.92 -19.20 18.82
CA ASN A 146 5.18 -20.33 18.28
C ASN A 146 5.41 -20.47 16.77
N PRO A 147 6.11 -21.52 16.30
CA PRO A 147 6.45 -21.69 14.89
C PRO A 147 5.23 -21.83 13.97
N GLN A 148 4.06 -22.21 14.51
CA GLN A 148 2.82 -22.34 13.75
C GLN A 148 2.42 -21.04 13.05
N TYR A 149 2.62 -19.89 13.70
CA TYR A 149 2.25 -18.59 13.15
C TYR A 149 3.32 -18.01 12.24
N ALA A 150 4.53 -18.55 12.25
CA ALA A 150 5.68 -18.11 11.44
C ALA A 150 5.92 -16.58 11.54
N ILE A 151 5.84 -16.01 12.75
CA ILE A 151 6.03 -14.57 12.96
C ILE A 151 7.49 -14.19 12.77
N ASP A 152 7.73 -13.08 12.07
CA ASP A 152 9.03 -12.42 12.02
C ASP A 152 9.15 -11.45 13.21
N PRO A 153 10.11 -11.66 14.14
CA PRO A 153 10.31 -10.74 15.26
C PRO A 153 10.70 -9.32 14.83
N ASN A 154 11.11 -9.11 13.58
CA ASN A 154 11.36 -7.80 13.00
C ASN A 154 10.11 -7.12 12.44
N GLN A 155 8.95 -7.77 12.51
CA GLN A 155 7.67 -7.28 12.00
C GLN A 155 6.59 -7.33 13.08
N VAL A 156 6.91 -6.85 14.29
CA VAL A 156 5.97 -6.74 15.41
C VAL A 156 5.57 -5.28 15.56
N TYR A 157 4.26 -5.03 15.56
CA TYR A 157 3.67 -3.70 15.59
C TYR A 157 2.60 -3.60 16.69
N VAL A 158 2.34 -2.39 17.15
CA VAL A 158 1.26 -2.10 18.10
C VAL A 158 0.52 -0.84 17.70
N THR A 159 -0.79 -0.85 17.88
CA THR A 159 -1.66 0.31 17.65
C THR A 159 -2.86 0.27 18.58
N GLY A 160 -3.49 1.42 18.80
CA GLY A 160 -4.68 1.48 19.63
C GLY A 160 -5.30 2.87 19.66
N LEU A 161 -6.54 2.94 20.15
CA LEU A 161 -7.32 4.18 20.29
C LEU A 161 -7.32 4.65 21.74
N SER A 162 -7.21 5.97 21.97
CA SER A 162 -7.46 6.59 23.28
C SER A 162 -6.52 6.02 24.35
N SER A 163 -7.03 5.36 25.41
CA SER A 163 -6.18 4.64 26.36
C SER A 163 -5.30 3.59 25.67
N GLY A 164 -5.83 2.90 24.66
CA GLY A 164 -5.04 1.98 23.82
C GLY A 164 -3.99 2.70 22.98
N GLY A 165 -4.24 3.95 22.57
CA GLY A 165 -3.25 4.81 21.91
C GLY A 165 -2.12 5.23 22.85
N GLY A 166 -2.46 5.61 24.08
CA GLY A 166 -1.47 5.93 25.12
C GLY A 166 -0.63 4.72 25.50
N GLU A 167 -1.26 3.56 25.71
CA GLU A 167 -0.58 2.29 25.98
C GLU A 167 0.31 1.87 24.79
N THR A 168 -0.14 2.12 23.55
CA THR A 168 0.68 1.92 22.33
C THR A 168 1.97 2.73 22.41
N MET A 169 1.90 4.00 22.84
CA MET A 169 3.08 4.83 22.99
C MET A 169 3.96 4.36 24.13
N ALA A 170 3.37 3.98 25.28
CA ALA A 170 4.11 3.45 26.45
C ALA A 170 4.87 2.17 26.07
N LEU A 171 4.20 1.20 25.44
CA LEU A 171 4.82 -0.04 24.94
C LEU A 171 5.92 0.24 23.91
N GLY A 172 5.67 1.14 22.94
CA GLY A 172 6.67 1.53 21.95
C GLY A 172 7.90 2.18 22.55
N CYS A 173 7.70 2.99 23.61
CA CYS A 173 8.78 3.60 24.37
C CYS A 173 9.56 2.59 25.21
N MET A 174 8.86 1.69 25.91
CA MET A 174 9.48 0.73 26.82
C MET A 174 10.14 -0.45 26.11
N ALA A 175 9.57 -0.86 24.98
CA ALA A 175 10.01 -2.04 24.25
C ALA A 175 10.38 -1.76 22.78
N PRO A 176 11.27 -0.76 22.50
CA PRO A 176 11.70 -0.48 21.13
C PRO A 176 12.51 -1.62 20.49
N ASP A 177 12.94 -2.61 21.24
CA ASP A 177 13.56 -3.84 20.78
C ASP A 177 12.53 -4.83 20.19
N ILE A 178 11.31 -4.81 20.66
CA ILE A 178 10.21 -5.68 20.22
C ILE A 178 9.46 -5.01 19.06
N PHE A 179 8.95 -3.79 19.26
CA PHE A 179 8.10 -3.12 18.29
C PHE A 179 8.92 -2.43 17.20
N ALA A 180 8.77 -2.92 15.97
CA ALA A 180 9.35 -2.28 14.77
C ALA A 180 8.61 -0.99 14.40
N GLY A 181 7.33 -0.90 14.73
CA GLY A 181 6.51 0.28 14.52
C GLY A 181 5.35 0.39 15.50
N VAL A 182 4.92 1.62 15.73
CA VAL A 182 3.77 1.98 16.56
C VAL A 182 2.75 2.80 15.76
N GLY A 183 1.46 2.65 16.08
CA GLY A 183 0.36 3.39 15.48
C GLY A 183 -0.51 4.05 16.56
N ILE A 184 -0.21 5.29 16.95
CA ILE A 184 -0.85 6.00 18.05
C ILE A 184 -2.10 6.71 17.52
N ASN A 185 -3.30 6.30 17.97
CA ASN A 185 -4.53 6.99 17.63
C ASN A 185 -5.10 7.70 18.86
N ALA A 186 -5.06 9.04 18.82
CA ALA A 186 -5.60 9.93 19.85
C ALA A 186 -5.23 9.47 21.28
N GLY A 187 -3.96 9.10 21.49
CA GLY A 187 -3.43 8.62 22.77
C GLY A 187 -2.62 9.70 23.47
N PRO A 188 -2.81 9.94 24.77
CA PRO A 188 -1.93 10.84 25.51
C PRO A 188 -0.54 10.21 25.74
N PRO A 189 0.56 10.97 25.72
CA PRO A 189 1.91 10.45 25.90
C PRO A 189 2.20 10.04 27.36
N PRO A 190 3.19 9.14 27.59
CA PRO A 190 3.61 8.73 28.94
C PRO A 190 4.03 9.91 29.82
N GLY A 191 3.57 9.90 31.08
CA GLY A 191 3.80 10.98 32.04
C GLY A 191 2.64 11.96 32.15
N THR A 192 1.55 11.73 31.43
CA THR A 192 0.26 12.42 31.61
C THR A 192 -0.62 11.65 32.60
N THR A 193 -1.74 12.22 32.99
CA THR A 193 -2.74 11.61 33.87
C THR A 193 -4.11 11.58 33.17
N THR A 194 -5.04 10.79 33.70
CA THR A 194 -6.42 10.73 33.18
C THR A 194 -7.12 12.08 33.20
N GLY A 195 -6.83 12.95 34.18
CA GLY A 195 -7.40 14.30 34.25
C GLY A 195 -6.84 15.27 33.20
N GLN A 196 -5.82 14.86 32.46
CA GLN A 196 -5.13 15.71 31.46
C GLN A 196 -5.42 15.33 30.01
N ILE A 197 -6.30 14.38 29.78
CA ILE A 197 -6.59 13.91 28.41
C ILE A 197 -7.16 15.02 27.51
N GLY A 198 -7.97 15.92 28.05
CA GLY A 198 -8.64 17.00 27.29
C GLY A 198 -7.78 18.26 27.09
N PHE A 199 -6.60 18.33 27.67
CA PHE A 199 -5.69 19.46 27.51
C PHE A 199 -4.23 19.06 27.76
N VAL A 200 -3.31 19.72 27.09
CA VAL A 200 -1.88 19.56 27.36
C VAL A 200 -1.50 20.40 28.60
N PRO A 201 -0.93 19.77 29.64
CA PRO A 201 -0.54 20.50 30.85
C PRO A 201 0.50 21.59 30.55
N SER A 202 0.42 22.70 31.28
CA SER A 202 1.43 23.75 31.19
C SER A 202 2.82 23.19 31.48
N GLY A 203 3.78 23.47 30.61
CA GLY A 203 5.16 22.99 30.70
C GLY A 203 5.38 21.54 30.23
N TYR A 204 4.34 20.79 29.89
CA TYR A 204 4.48 19.49 29.25
C TYR A 204 4.70 19.68 27.75
N THR A 205 5.82 19.19 27.23
CA THR A 205 6.26 19.43 25.85
C THR A 205 6.62 18.12 25.14
N ALA A 206 6.76 18.15 23.82
CA ALA A 206 7.28 17.02 23.08
C ALA A 206 8.67 16.55 23.57
N THR A 207 9.50 17.48 24.06
CA THR A 207 10.79 17.14 24.67
C THR A 207 10.61 16.39 25.99
N THR A 208 9.64 16.79 26.80
CA THR A 208 9.29 16.08 28.05
C THR A 208 8.84 14.67 27.73
N ALA A 209 7.90 14.51 26.79
CA ALA A 209 7.41 13.21 26.36
C ALA A 209 8.52 12.33 25.76
N ALA A 210 9.42 12.90 24.95
CA ALA A 210 10.58 12.20 24.40
C ALA A 210 11.55 11.71 25.49
N ASN A 211 11.78 12.53 26.53
CA ASN A 211 12.64 12.15 27.63
C ASN A 211 12.01 11.04 28.48
N ASN A 212 10.70 11.09 28.75
CA ASN A 212 9.96 10.00 29.39
C ASN A 212 10.06 8.71 28.56
N CYS A 213 9.88 8.81 27.24
CA CYS A 213 10.00 7.68 26.33
C CYS A 213 11.42 7.06 26.37
N LYS A 214 12.46 7.88 26.35
CA LYS A 214 13.86 7.41 26.46
C LYS A 214 14.13 6.74 27.82
N ALA A 215 13.57 7.27 28.90
CA ALA A 215 13.72 6.70 30.23
C ALA A 215 13.07 5.31 30.30
N LEU A 216 11.89 5.13 29.72
CA LEU A 216 11.20 3.84 29.63
C LEU A 216 11.97 2.80 28.81
N ALA A 217 12.69 3.21 27.77
CA ALA A 217 13.50 2.30 26.95
C ALA A 217 14.67 1.67 27.74
N GLY A 218 15.20 2.36 28.74
CA GLY A 218 16.33 1.87 29.54
C GLY A 218 17.51 1.41 28.69
N SER A 219 17.94 0.16 28.85
CA SER A 219 19.03 -0.44 28.07
C SER A 219 18.72 -0.63 26.57
N ASN A 220 17.47 -0.53 26.16
CA ASN A 220 17.02 -0.73 24.78
C ASN A 220 17.02 0.56 23.93
N LEU A 221 17.53 1.67 24.48
CA LEU A 221 17.53 2.99 23.84
C LEU A 221 18.04 2.96 22.38
N ALA A 222 19.09 2.20 22.11
CA ALA A 222 19.68 2.07 20.78
C ALA A 222 18.72 1.49 19.72
N LYS A 223 17.67 0.78 20.15
CA LYS A 223 16.67 0.17 19.27
C LYS A 223 15.71 1.17 18.62
N PHE A 224 15.63 2.38 19.16
CA PHE A 224 14.92 3.48 18.50
C PHE A 224 15.47 3.83 17.12
N SER A 225 16.72 3.49 16.83
CA SER A 225 17.32 3.70 15.50
C SER A 225 16.53 3.02 14.36
N THR A 226 15.76 1.96 14.67
CA THR A 226 15.02 1.18 13.67
C THR A 226 13.51 1.15 13.90
N GLN A 227 12.97 1.86 14.89
CA GLN A 227 11.53 1.96 15.13
C GLN A 227 10.93 3.11 14.30
N ILE A 228 9.66 2.95 13.86
CA ILE A 228 8.89 3.97 13.16
C ILE A 228 7.57 4.23 13.88
N ALA A 229 6.96 5.42 13.70
CA ALA A 229 5.71 5.79 14.36
C ALA A 229 4.72 6.46 13.40
N GLY A 230 3.49 5.94 13.33
CA GLY A 230 2.33 6.63 12.77
C GLY A 230 1.50 7.23 13.90
N VAL A 231 1.07 8.48 13.76
CA VAL A 231 0.19 9.14 14.73
C VAL A 231 -1.02 9.68 13.98
N ILE A 232 -2.22 9.38 14.47
CA ILE A 232 -3.48 9.79 13.85
C ILE A 232 -4.45 10.37 14.87
N TRP A 233 -5.17 11.40 14.49
CA TRP A 233 -6.22 12.00 15.32
C TRP A 233 -7.30 12.69 14.50
N GLY A 234 -8.47 12.88 15.08
CA GLY A 234 -9.57 13.62 14.48
C GLY A 234 -9.45 15.13 14.71
N SER A 235 -9.76 15.95 13.70
CA SER A 235 -9.75 17.41 13.83
C SER A 235 -10.90 17.96 14.70
N ASN A 236 -11.87 17.11 15.07
CA ASN A 236 -12.97 17.42 15.97
C ASN A 236 -12.95 16.54 17.23
N ASP A 237 -11.77 16.05 17.60
CA ASP A 237 -11.62 15.32 18.87
C ASP A 237 -11.64 16.33 20.02
N PHE A 238 -12.69 16.22 20.86
CA PHE A 238 -12.88 17.02 22.06
C PHE A 238 -12.69 16.19 23.34
N THR A 239 -12.38 14.91 23.23
CA THR A 239 -12.10 14.00 24.36
C THR A 239 -10.61 14.00 24.67
N VAL A 240 -9.78 13.73 23.69
CA VAL A 240 -8.32 13.81 23.81
C VAL A 240 -7.85 15.06 23.06
N ALA A 241 -7.06 15.87 23.75
CA ALA A 241 -6.57 17.14 23.16
C ALA A 241 -5.84 16.85 21.84
N GLN A 242 -6.31 17.47 20.75
CA GLN A 242 -5.73 17.32 19.42
C GLN A 242 -4.23 17.68 19.39
N ALA A 243 -3.80 18.56 20.30
CA ALA A 243 -2.40 18.96 20.45
C ALA A 243 -1.47 17.79 20.85
N TYR A 244 -2.00 16.70 21.40
CA TYR A 244 -1.20 15.50 21.64
C TYR A 244 -0.77 14.80 20.36
N GLY A 245 -1.57 14.80 19.30
CA GLY A 245 -1.22 14.16 18.04
C GLY A 245 0.15 14.61 17.49
N PRO A 246 0.34 15.87 17.13
CA PRO A 246 1.65 16.36 16.67
C PRO A 246 2.73 16.31 17.76
N MET A 247 2.35 16.38 19.05
CA MET A 247 3.29 16.23 20.17
C MET A 247 3.87 14.81 20.23
N ASP A 248 3.05 13.78 20.12
CA ASP A 248 3.47 12.38 20.16
C ASP A 248 4.41 12.05 19.00
N ALA A 249 4.08 12.50 17.79
CA ALA A 249 4.95 12.33 16.64
C ALA A 249 6.30 13.05 16.83
N ALA A 250 6.29 14.27 17.39
CA ALA A 250 7.51 15.01 17.72
C ALA A 250 8.30 14.34 18.85
N ALA A 251 7.61 13.78 19.86
CA ALA A 251 8.24 13.04 20.95
C ALA A 251 8.92 11.77 20.43
N MET A 252 8.28 11.02 19.53
CA MET A 252 8.89 9.84 18.92
C MET A 252 10.12 10.22 18.10
N ARG A 253 10.07 11.29 17.29
CA ARG A 253 11.27 11.81 16.62
C ARG A 253 12.36 12.21 17.60
N GLY A 254 11.98 12.84 18.72
CA GLY A 254 12.90 13.18 19.80
C GLY A 254 13.53 11.95 20.47
N ALA A 255 12.79 10.85 20.59
CA ALA A 255 13.31 9.57 21.09
C ALA A 255 14.24 8.90 20.05
N TYR A 256 13.91 8.95 18.77
CA TYR A 256 14.73 8.40 17.68
C TYR A 256 16.07 9.12 17.52
N GLY A 257 16.11 10.41 17.87
CA GLY A 257 17.31 11.25 17.74
C GLY A 257 17.62 11.62 16.28
N GLY A 258 18.60 12.49 16.11
CA GLY A 258 18.98 13.00 14.79
C GLY A 258 18.07 14.14 14.30
N THR A 259 18.14 14.41 13.00
CA THR A 259 17.38 15.47 12.32
C THR A 259 16.34 14.84 11.40
N PHE A 260 15.18 15.50 11.30
CA PHE A 260 14.09 15.06 10.46
C PHE A 260 13.64 16.17 9.52
N THR A 261 13.44 15.82 8.26
CA THR A 261 12.89 16.71 7.24
C THR A 261 11.39 16.49 7.15
N LYS A 262 10.62 17.56 7.33
CA LYS A 262 9.18 17.56 7.14
C LYS A 262 8.86 17.48 5.65
N GLY A 263 8.08 16.48 5.25
CA GLY A 263 7.57 16.35 3.89
C GLY A 263 6.34 17.23 3.63
N ALA A 264 5.91 17.27 2.38
CA ALA A 264 4.65 17.89 2.01
C ALA A 264 3.47 17.10 2.58
N ALA A 265 2.36 17.78 2.85
CA ALA A 265 1.11 17.12 3.20
C ALA A 265 0.59 16.33 1.99
N VAL A 266 0.22 15.08 2.23
CA VAL A 266 -0.33 14.16 1.23
C VAL A 266 -1.76 13.84 1.63
N SER A 267 -2.69 13.96 0.68
CA SER A 267 -4.09 13.58 0.91
C SER A 267 -4.20 12.07 1.14
N VAL A 268 -4.93 11.70 2.17
CA VAL A 268 -5.34 10.31 2.43
C VAL A 268 -6.84 10.21 2.15
N PRO A 269 -7.30 9.23 1.38
CA PRO A 269 -8.71 9.10 1.03
C PRO A 269 -9.64 9.20 2.24
N THR A 270 -10.85 9.72 2.02
CA THR A 270 -11.90 9.89 3.04
C THR A 270 -11.55 10.89 4.16
N GLY A 271 -10.86 11.98 3.79
CA GLY A 271 -10.68 13.17 4.64
C GLY A 271 -9.41 13.17 5.48
N GLY A 272 -8.43 12.33 5.18
CA GLY A 272 -7.13 12.35 5.84
C GLY A 272 -6.14 13.31 5.16
N SER A 273 -5.22 13.84 5.97
CA SER A 273 -4.03 14.56 5.52
C SER A 273 -2.83 14.01 6.29
N ASN A 274 -1.86 13.43 5.59
CA ASN A 274 -0.65 12.85 6.16
C ASN A 274 0.57 13.74 5.89
N ILE A 275 1.38 13.98 6.91
CA ILE A 275 2.68 14.63 6.81
C ILE A 275 3.77 13.63 7.20
N PRO A 276 4.54 13.11 6.24
CA PRO A 276 5.68 12.25 6.53
C PRO A 276 6.89 13.06 7.00
N TYR A 277 7.70 12.47 7.87
CA TYR A 277 9.00 13.01 8.24
C TYR A 277 10.09 11.98 7.97
N THR A 278 11.12 12.39 7.24
CA THR A 278 12.25 11.57 6.85
C THR A 278 13.48 11.89 7.70
N ASP A 279 14.27 10.87 8.03
CA ASP A 279 15.58 11.05 8.66
C ASP A 279 16.65 11.48 7.63
N SER A 280 17.87 11.70 8.10
CA SER A 280 19.01 12.11 7.26
C SER A 280 19.40 11.09 6.18
N SER A 281 18.96 9.84 6.29
CA SER A 281 19.15 8.80 5.26
C SER A 281 18.01 8.77 4.22
N GLY A 282 17.02 9.67 4.33
CA GLY A 282 15.86 9.74 3.46
C GLY A 282 14.78 8.72 3.77
N LYS A 283 14.83 8.04 4.93
CA LYS A 283 13.82 7.07 5.36
C LYS A 283 12.70 7.74 6.13
N VAL A 284 11.44 7.44 5.78
CA VAL A 284 10.28 7.94 6.54
C VAL A 284 10.27 7.26 7.91
N ARG A 285 10.31 8.09 8.96
CA ARG A 285 10.38 7.62 10.35
C ARG A 285 9.09 7.88 11.12
N THR A 286 8.41 8.99 10.82
CA THR A 286 7.10 9.28 11.41
C THR A 286 6.12 9.77 10.35
N SER A 287 4.83 9.49 10.61
CA SER A 287 3.68 9.90 9.82
C SER A 287 2.69 10.60 10.75
N GLU A 288 2.28 11.83 10.43
CA GLU A 288 1.29 12.61 11.17
C GLU A 288 0.02 12.72 10.34
N ILE A 289 -1.09 12.12 10.82
CA ILE A 289 -2.34 12.08 10.09
C ILE A 289 -3.43 12.81 10.84
N THR A 290 -3.95 13.87 10.24
CA THR A 290 -5.15 14.55 10.72
C THR A 290 -6.35 14.09 9.88
N VAL A 291 -7.43 13.67 10.54
CA VAL A 291 -8.68 13.26 9.86
C VAL A 291 -9.73 14.35 10.03
N THR A 292 -10.07 15.01 8.93
CA THR A 292 -10.97 16.17 8.92
C THR A 292 -12.39 15.77 9.36
N GLY A 293 -12.92 16.52 10.32
CA GLY A 293 -14.28 16.35 10.84
C GLY A 293 -14.50 15.08 11.67
N MET A 294 -13.48 14.26 11.91
CA MET A 294 -13.58 13.11 12.79
C MET A 294 -13.50 13.54 14.26
N GLY A 295 -14.37 13.00 15.10
CA GLY A 295 -14.32 13.13 16.56
C GLY A 295 -13.33 12.18 17.20
N HIS A 296 -13.55 11.85 18.48
CA HIS A 296 -12.76 10.85 19.20
C HIS A 296 -13.17 9.45 18.75
N SER A 297 -12.54 8.92 17.70
CA SER A 297 -12.93 7.65 17.10
C SER A 297 -11.76 6.94 16.44
N TRP A 298 -11.90 5.62 16.30
CA TRP A 298 -11.07 4.81 15.42
C TRP A 298 -11.56 4.97 13.97
N PRO A 299 -10.74 5.42 13.03
CA PRO A 299 -11.14 5.54 11.63
C PRO A 299 -10.99 4.17 10.93
N ALA A 300 -12.10 3.46 10.82
CA ALA A 300 -12.13 2.07 10.33
C ALA A 300 -12.24 1.95 8.80
N GLY A 301 -12.65 3.02 8.11
CA GLY A 301 -12.87 3.00 6.66
C GLY A 301 -13.88 1.94 6.21
N THR A 302 -13.88 1.63 4.93
CA THR A 302 -14.81 0.66 4.32
C THR A 302 -14.62 -0.79 4.82
N GLY A 303 -13.49 -1.08 5.47
CA GLY A 303 -13.20 -2.38 6.08
C GLY A 303 -13.84 -2.57 7.45
N GLY A 304 -14.28 -1.50 8.08
CA GLY A 304 -14.88 -1.49 9.41
C GLY A 304 -16.38 -1.22 9.41
N GLN A 305 -16.91 -0.98 10.61
CA GLN A 305 -18.32 -0.66 10.82
C GLN A 305 -18.46 0.51 11.79
N ASN A 306 -19.40 1.41 11.52
CA ASN A 306 -19.73 2.49 12.46
C ASN A 306 -20.26 1.92 13.77
N ALA A 307 -19.62 2.32 14.85
CA ALA A 307 -19.99 1.97 16.22
C ALA A 307 -19.63 3.12 17.16
N ASN A 308 -19.83 2.92 18.46
CA ASN A 308 -19.38 3.89 19.45
C ASN A 308 -17.85 4.01 19.42
N TYR A 309 -17.35 5.21 19.15
CA TYR A 309 -15.91 5.49 18.93
C TYR A 309 -15.26 4.75 17.75
N VAL A 310 -16.07 4.36 16.74
CA VAL A 310 -15.59 3.81 15.47
C VAL A 310 -16.26 4.53 14.30
N ASP A 311 -15.50 5.10 13.40
CA ASP A 311 -16.00 5.83 12.22
C ASP A 311 -15.55 5.14 10.93
N ALA A 312 -16.44 4.38 10.32
CA ALA A 312 -16.18 3.67 9.07
C ALA A 312 -16.34 4.56 7.82
N THR A 313 -16.73 5.83 7.99
CA THR A 313 -16.86 6.79 6.89
C THR A 313 -15.57 7.56 6.61
N LYS A 314 -14.59 7.43 7.50
CA LYS A 314 -13.31 8.14 7.47
C LYS A 314 -12.19 7.27 6.88
N VAL A 315 -10.96 7.69 7.07
CA VAL A 315 -9.75 6.98 6.61
C VAL A 315 -9.81 5.50 6.97
N ASN A 316 -9.41 4.63 6.05
CA ASN A 316 -9.14 3.21 6.37
C ASN A 316 -7.77 3.12 7.04
N TYR A 317 -7.75 3.33 8.36
CA TYR A 317 -6.50 3.38 9.11
C TYR A 317 -5.77 2.03 9.19
N PRO A 318 -6.44 0.88 9.34
CA PRO A 318 -5.75 -0.41 9.26
C PRO A 318 -4.96 -0.59 7.97
N ALA A 319 -5.54 -0.29 6.82
CA ALA A 319 -4.84 -0.35 5.55
C ALA A 319 -3.70 0.67 5.48
N PHE A 320 -3.95 1.92 5.88
CA PHE A 320 -2.95 2.98 5.87
C PHE A 320 -1.74 2.66 6.76
N VAL A 321 -1.98 2.24 8.00
CA VAL A 321 -0.89 2.01 8.96
C VAL A 321 -0.07 0.78 8.59
N MET A 322 -0.71 -0.26 8.01
CA MET A 322 0.00 -1.42 7.47
C MET A 322 0.88 -1.03 6.28
N ASP A 323 0.35 -0.24 5.33
CA ASP A 323 1.15 0.33 4.23
C ASP A 323 2.35 1.13 4.75
N PHE A 324 2.11 2.00 5.73
CA PHE A 324 3.16 2.79 6.35
C PHE A 324 4.25 1.91 6.96
N TRP A 325 3.87 0.90 7.76
CA TRP A 325 4.82 0.01 8.40
C TRP A 325 5.58 -0.85 7.39
N PHE A 326 4.90 -1.45 6.43
CA PHE A 326 5.51 -2.37 5.47
C PHE A 326 6.47 -1.67 4.50
N ASN A 327 6.13 -0.45 4.09
CA ASN A 327 6.98 0.33 3.19
C ASN A 327 8.18 0.98 3.89
N ASN A 328 8.11 1.18 5.23
CA ASN A 328 9.13 1.92 5.97
C ASN A 328 9.80 1.11 7.09
N ASN A 329 9.50 -0.18 7.25
CA ASN A 329 10.17 -1.02 8.24
C ASN A 329 11.68 -1.03 8.02
N LEU A 330 12.43 -0.66 9.04
CA LEU A 330 13.90 -0.60 9.00
C LEU A 330 14.58 -1.89 9.47
N ARG A 331 13.81 -2.89 9.91
CA ARG A 331 14.31 -4.19 10.44
C ARG A 331 14.08 -5.34 9.48
N ALA A 332 12.98 -5.30 8.70
CA ALA A 332 12.69 -6.30 7.69
C ALA A 332 13.20 -5.83 6.33
N SER A 333 13.93 -6.68 5.66
CA SER A 333 14.29 -6.42 4.28
C SER A 333 13.06 -6.56 3.41
N VAL A 334 12.75 -5.53 2.62
CA VAL A 334 11.79 -5.67 1.53
C VAL A 334 12.36 -6.72 0.59
N ILE A 335 11.68 -7.85 0.46
CA ILE A 335 12.01 -8.82 -0.57
C ILE A 335 11.66 -8.18 -1.91
N PRO A 336 12.63 -7.91 -2.80
CA PRO A 336 12.30 -7.36 -4.10
C PRO A 336 11.49 -8.39 -4.90
N ALA A 337 10.68 -7.92 -5.85
CA ALA A 337 10.09 -8.81 -6.83
C ALA A 337 11.19 -9.52 -7.64
N PRO A 338 10.93 -10.69 -8.21
CA PRO A 338 11.85 -11.34 -9.13
C PRO A 338 12.27 -10.39 -10.25
N VAL A 339 13.47 -10.57 -10.77
CA VAL A 339 13.97 -9.78 -11.90
C VAL A 339 14.11 -10.70 -13.10
N MET A 340 13.36 -10.42 -14.16
CA MET A 340 13.53 -11.13 -15.42
C MET A 340 14.91 -10.83 -16.00
N THR A 341 15.68 -11.87 -16.29
CA THR A 341 17.04 -11.78 -16.86
C THR A 341 17.04 -12.05 -18.35
N ALA A 342 16.08 -12.80 -18.85
CA ALA A 342 15.89 -13.04 -20.26
C ALA A 342 14.44 -13.46 -20.58
N CYS A 343 13.99 -13.13 -21.78
CA CYS A 343 12.81 -13.71 -22.41
C CYS A 343 13.00 -13.71 -23.94
N ASN A 344 12.65 -14.82 -24.58
CA ASN A 344 12.88 -14.98 -26.00
C ASN A 344 11.83 -15.91 -26.63
N ALA A 345 11.71 -15.80 -27.97
CA ALA A 345 10.90 -16.70 -28.78
C ALA A 345 11.75 -17.32 -29.89
N VAL A 346 11.66 -18.64 -30.07
CA VAL A 346 12.28 -19.37 -31.16
C VAL A 346 11.18 -20.06 -31.98
N VAL A 347 11.08 -19.73 -33.24
CA VAL A 347 10.03 -20.23 -34.14
C VAL A 347 10.52 -21.44 -34.92
N SER A 348 9.66 -22.47 -35.02
CA SER A 348 9.85 -23.67 -35.84
C SER A 348 8.51 -24.06 -36.49
N GLY A 349 8.39 -23.83 -37.80
CA GLY A 349 7.13 -24.07 -38.51
C GLY A 349 5.99 -23.22 -37.96
N ASN A 350 4.89 -23.88 -37.55
CA ASN A 350 3.71 -23.24 -36.95
C ASN A 350 3.74 -23.28 -35.41
N SER A 351 4.91 -23.33 -34.81
CA SER A 351 5.06 -23.23 -33.36
C SER A 351 6.13 -22.26 -32.95
N ALA A 352 6.00 -21.68 -31.76
CA ALA A 352 7.03 -20.90 -31.13
C ALA A 352 7.35 -21.47 -29.75
N THR A 353 8.63 -21.66 -29.46
CA THR A 353 9.10 -21.98 -28.11
C THR A 353 9.45 -20.69 -27.41
N ILE A 354 8.75 -20.40 -26.33
CA ILE A 354 9.02 -19.26 -25.46
C ILE A 354 9.91 -19.72 -24.32
N THR A 355 10.99 -19.00 -24.13
CA THR A 355 11.93 -19.23 -23.01
C THR A 355 12.00 -17.99 -22.16
N GLY A 356 12.27 -18.18 -20.87
CA GLY A 356 12.52 -17.07 -19.95
C GLY A 356 13.35 -17.51 -18.77
N SER A 357 14.04 -16.56 -18.16
CA SER A 357 14.79 -16.75 -16.93
C SER A 357 14.63 -15.54 -16.02
N ALA A 358 14.64 -15.78 -14.72
CA ALA A 358 14.57 -14.74 -13.71
C ALA A 358 15.49 -15.08 -12.54
N THR A 359 16.01 -14.03 -11.89
CA THR A 359 16.65 -14.14 -10.58
C THR A 359 15.66 -13.71 -9.51
N ASP A 360 15.64 -14.44 -8.42
CA ASP A 360 14.84 -14.14 -7.25
C ASP A 360 15.75 -14.05 -6.03
N ALA A 361 15.83 -12.88 -5.41
CA ALA A 361 16.71 -12.62 -4.27
C ALA A 361 16.26 -13.31 -2.98
N ALA A 362 15.00 -13.75 -2.94
CA ALA A 362 14.36 -14.28 -1.75
C ALA A 362 14.08 -15.77 -1.80
N GLY A 363 14.20 -16.39 -2.95
CA GLY A 363 13.86 -17.79 -3.04
C GLY A 363 13.76 -18.32 -4.45
N THR A 364 12.58 -18.81 -4.82
CA THR A 364 12.31 -19.44 -6.11
C THR A 364 11.11 -18.81 -6.79
N VAL A 365 11.20 -18.68 -8.10
CA VAL A 365 10.07 -18.32 -8.95
C VAL A 365 9.05 -19.46 -8.93
N SER A 366 7.83 -19.17 -8.45
CA SER A 366 6.72 -20.13 -8.40
C SER A 366 6.09 -20.34 -9.75
N SER A 367 5.99 -19.30 -10.56
CA SER A 367 5.40 -19.38 -11.88
C SER A 367 5.91 -18.32 -12.82
N TYR A 368 5.89 -18.65 -14.11
CA TYR A 368 6.03 -17.68 -15.19
C TYR A 368 4.68 -17.54 -15.89
N ARG A 369 4.31 -16.30 -16.21
CA ARG A 369 3.16 -16.02 -17.05
C ARG A 369 3.65 -15.56 -18.41
N VAL A 370 3.17 -16.21 -19.46
CA VAL A 370 3.41 -15.82 -20.86
C VAL A 370 2.16 -15.20 -21.45
N VAL A 371 2.32 -14.03 -22.05
CA VAL A 371 1.26 -13.38 -22.84
C VAL A 371 1.79 -13.17 -24.23
N LEU A 372 1.08 -13.71 -25.24
CA LEU A 372 1.36 -13.46 -26.65
C LEU A 372 0.15 -12.80 -27.31
N ASN A 373 0.41 -11.78 -28.11
CA ASN A 373 -0.58 -11.04 -28.87
C ASN A 373 -0.28 -11.22 -30.35
N GLY A 374 -1.27 -11.64 -31.11
CA GLY A 374 -1.18 -11.93 -32.54
C GLY A 374 -2.41 -12.66 -33.05
N ALA A 375 -2.28 -13.40 -34.15
CA ALA A 375 -3.38 -14.17 -34.75
C ALA A 375 -3.97 -15.22 -33.80
N THR A 376 -3.15 -15.76 -32.89
CA THR A 376 -3.59 -16.61 -31.78
C THR A 376 -3.14 -15.95 -30.47
N ALA A 377 -4.07 -15.47 -29.65
CA ALA A 377 -3.73 -14.93 -28.33
C ALA A 377 -3.39 -16.04 -27.35
N VAL A 378 -2.30 -15.87 -26.59
CA VAL A 378 -1.91 -16.76 -25.50
C VAL A 378 -1.92 -15.96 -24.19
N ASN A 379 -2.49 -16.53 -23.16
CA ASN A 379 -2.42 -16.00 -21.79
C ASN A 379 -2.25 -17.19 -20.85
N ASP A 380 -1.01 -17.63 -20.69
CA ASP A 380 -0.65 -18.78 -19.88
C ASP A 380 -0.10 -18.32 -18.53
N PRO A 381 -0.86 -18.46 -17.43
CA PRO A 381 -0.44 -17.99 -16.11
C PRO A 381 0.57 -18.92 -15.42
N ALA A 382 0.81 -20.12 -15.98
CA ALA A 382 1.63 -21.17 -15.38
C ALA A 382 2.58 -21.83 -16.40
N ALA A 383 3.19 -21.03 -17.27
CA ALA A 383 4.08 -21.49 -18.34
C ALA A 383 5.33 -22.22 -17.86
N GLY A 384 5.69 -22.10 -16.57
CA GLY A 384 6.84 -22.76 -15.97
C GLY A 384 7.12 -22.26 -14.55
N SER A 385 8.19 -22.76 -13.93
CA SER A 385 8.64 -22.37 -12.60
C SER A 385 10.16 -22.54 -12.45
N GLY A 386 10.74 -22.05 -11.35
CA GLY A 386 12.16 -22.12 -11.08
C GLY A 386 12.96 -21.01 -11.77
N ALA A 387 14.28 -21.18 -11.88
CA ALA A 387 15.19 -20.14 -12.40
C ALA A 387 15.00 -19.87 -13.92
N SER A 388 14.43 -20.80 -14.67
CA SER A 388 14.13 -20.66 -16.09
C SER A 388 13.03 -21.61 -16.53
N PHE A 389 12.40 -21.31 -17.65
CA PHE A 389 11.39 -22.16 -18.28
C PHE A 389 11.55 -22.19 -19.80
N SER A 390 10.94 -23.18 -20.42
CA SER A 390 10.82 -23.32 -21.87
C SER A 390 9.51 -24.02 -22.19
N ILE A 391 8.64 -23.37 -22.97
CA ILE A 391 7.34 -23.92 -23.35
C ILE A 391 7.03 -23.64 -24.82
N GLY A 392 6.45 -24.62 -25.51
CA GLY A 392 6.04 -24.53 -26.90
C GLY A 392 4.55 -24.20 -27.05
N TYR A 393 4.24 -23.28 -27.96
CA TYR A 393 2.87 -22.94 -28.36
C TYR A 393 2.67 -23.20 -29.86
N ALA A 394 1.60 -23.91 -30.21
CA ALA A 394 1.13 -23.98 -31.59
C ALA A 394 0.40 -22.69 -31.94
N LEU A 395 0.86 -21.98 -32.97
CA LEU A 395 0.38 -20.64 -33.32
C LEU A 395 -0.03 -20.58 -34.79
N ALA A 396 -1.07 -19.81 -35.08
CA ALA A 396 -1.43 -19.51 -36.48
C ALA A 396 -0.35 -18.62 -37.15
N ASN A 397 -0.29 -18.65 -38.48
CA ASN A 397 0.63 -17.81 -39.23
C ASN A 397 0.37 -16.31 -38.93
N GLY A 398 1.42 -15.56 -38.70
CA GLY A 398 1.33 -14.13 -38.46
C GLY A 398 2.44 -13.62 -37.55
N TYR A 399 2.40 -12.30 -37.29
CA TYR A 399 3.32 -11.65 -36.39
C TYR A 399 2.78 -11.69 -34.95
N TYR A 400 3.69 -11.87 -34.03
CA TYR A 400 3.42 -11.94 -32.60
C TYR A 400 4.32 -11.00 -31.84
N THR A 401 3.77 -10.42 -30.79
CA THR A 401 4.50 -9.75 -29.70
C THR A 401 4.08 -10.37 -28.39
N GLY A 402 4.86 -10.19 -27.36
CA GLY A 402 4.45 -10.73 -26.07
C GLY A 402 5.29 -10.23 -24.91
N SER A 403 5.01 -10.81 -23.77
CA SER A 403 5.78 -10.55 -22.57
C SER A 403 5.78 -11.76 -21.65
N VAL A 404 6.79 -11.81 -20.79
CA VAL A 404 6.92 -12.79 -19.71
C VAL A 404 7.04 -12.05 -18.38
N THR A 405 6.34 -12.52 -17.37
CA THR A 405 6.54 -12.09 -15.98
C THR A 405 6.82 -13.32 -15.11
N ALA A 406 7.58 -13.12 -14.04
CA ALA A 406 7.89 -14.13 -13.04
C ALA A 406 7.24 -13.75 -11.70
N THR A 407 6.71 -14.73 -10.98
CA THR A 407 6.09 -14.54 -9.66
C THR A 407 6.91 -15.28 -8.60
N ASP A 408 7.24 -14.60 -7.50
CA ASP A 408 7.93 -15.17 -6.34
C ASP A 408 7.04 -16.13 -5.56
N ALA A 409 7.59 -17.26 -5.12
CA ALA A 409 6.86 -18.31 -4.41
C ALA A 409 6.45 -17.89 -2.99
N GLY A 410 7.27 -17.10 -2.32
CA GLY A 410 7.08 -16.73 -0.92
C GLY A 410 6.18 -15.51 -0.72
N THR A 411 6.33 -14.50 -1.58
CA THR A 411 5.64 -13.21 -1.43
C THR A 411 4.51 -12.99 -2.43
N GLY A 412 4.44 -13.80 -3.49
CA GLY A 412 3.51 -13.57 -4.59
C GLY A 412 3.82 -12.34 -5.45
N LYS A 413 4.94 -11.64 -5.19
CA LYS A 413 5.34 -10.47 -5.99
C LYS A 413 5.68 -10.87 -7.41
N THR A 414 5.25 -10.03 -8.36
CA THR A 414 5.48 -10.26 -9.78
C THR A 414 6.52 -9.28 -10.32
N SER A 415 7.42 -9.78 -11.17
CA SER A 415 8.43 -8.99 -11.85
C SER A 415 7.84 -7.93 -12.77
N ALA A 416 8.65 -6.94 -13.15
CA ALA A 416 8.38 -6.18 -14.37
C ALA A 416 8.29 -7.13 -15.57
N ALA A 417 7.45 -6.77 -16.54
CA ALA A 417 7.28 -7.57 -17.74
C ALA A 417 8.54 -7.49 -18.62
N CYS A 418 9.06 -8.64 -19.02
CA CYS A 418 10.09 -8.77 -20.04
C CYS A 418 9.40 -8.86 -21.40
N ALA A 419 9.65 -7.89 -22.29
CA ALA A 419 9.05 -7.87 -23.62
C ALA A 419 9.74 -8.89 -24.53
N ILE A 420 8.95 -9.76 -25.17
CA ILE A 420 9.43 -10.63 -26.23
C ILE A 420 9.46 -9.79 -27.52
N PRO A 421 10.62 -9.68 -28.20
CA PRO A 421 10.70 -9.02 -29.49
C PRO A 421 9.71 -9.61 -30.49
N GLN A 422 9.23 -8.80 -31.44
CA GLN A 422 8.33 -9.28 -32.47
C GLN A 422 8.94 -10.48 -33.21
N PHE A 423 8.15 -11.52 -33.41
CA PHE A 423 8.52 -12.70 -34.18
C PHE A 423 7.41 -13.09 -35.15
N LEU A 424 7.79 -13.76 -36.25
CA LEU A 424 6.87 -14.21 -37.28
C LEU A 424 6.74 -15.74 -37.24
N VAL A 425 5.50 -16.23 -37.23
CA VAL A 425 5.16 -17.64 -37.39
C VAL A 425 4.64 -17.86 -38.82
N GLY A 426 5.19 -18.83 -39.50
CA GLY A 426 4.84 -19.14 -40.90
C GLY A 426 5.42 -18.16 -41.91
N PRO A 427 4.90 -18.13 -43.17
CA PRO A 427 5.37 -17.23 -44.21
C PRO A 427 5.05 -15.76 -43.88
N ALA A 428 5.94 -14.86 -44.28
CA ALA A 428 5.74 -13.44 -44.08
C ALA A 428 4.46 -12.92 -44.76
N PRO A 429 3.65 -12.10 -44.08
CA PRO A 429 2.48 -11.50 -44.70
C PRO A 429 2.87 -10.60 -45.91
N VAL A 430 2.07 -10.64 -46.95
CA VAL A 430 2.29 -9.80 -48.15
C VAL A 430 1.92 -8.33 -47.90
N ILE A 431 1.10 -8.08 -46.88
CA ILE A 431 0.65 -6.72 -46.50
C ILE A 431 1.75 -5.96 -45.77
N GLN A 432 1.95 -4.71 -46.21
CA GLN A 432 2.87 -3.78 -45.53
C GLN A 432 2.24 -3.15 -44.28
N PRO A 433 3.03 -2.81 -43.25
CA PRO A 433 2.52 -2.06 -42.11
C PRO A 433 2.02 -0.68 -42.55
N PRO A 434 1.10 -0.05 -41.81
CA PRO A 434 0.66 1.30 -42.13
C PRO A 434 1.83 2.29 -42.02
N ALA A 435 1.96 3.17 -43.01
CA ALA A 435 2.98 4.21 -43.01
C ALA A 435 2.51 5.46 -42.27
N GLY A 436 3.45 6.28 -41.80
CA GLY A 436 3.13 7.59 -41.26
C GLY A 436 2.36 7.56 -39.93
N LEU A 437 2.52 6.50 -39.11
CA LEU A 437 1.93 6.49 -37.78
C LEU A 437 2.45 7.68 -36.96
N ALA A 438 1.53 8.51 -36.50
CA ALA A 438 1.83 9.72 -35.75
C ALA A 438 0.83 9.97 -34.62
N VAL A 439 1.29 10.64 -33.57
CA VAL A 439 0.43 11.21 -32.53
C VAL A 439 -0.16 12.52 -33.07
N THR A 440 -1.49 12.63 -33.07
CA THR A 440 -2.21 13.81 -33.55
C THR A 440 -2.74 14.69 -32.46
N ALA A 441 -3.02 14.12 -31.27
CA ALA A 441 -3.47 14.85 -30.08
C ALA A 441 -3.15 14.06 -28.82
N ALA A 442 -2.97 14.77 -27.69
CA ALA A 442 -2.83 14.20 -26.36
C ALA A 442 -3.63 15.03 -25.36
N THR A 443 -4.31 14.33 -24.44
CA THR A 443 -4.98 14.91 -23.27
C THR A 443 -4.36 14.32 -22.01
N ALA A 444 -4.90 14.64 -20.84
CA ALA A 444 -4.46 14.04 -19.58
C ALA A 444 -4.77 12.52 -19.47
N SER A 445 -5.70 12.01 -20.29
CA SER A 445 -6.17 10.62 -20.20
C SER A 445 -6.28 9.90 -21.55
N SER A 446 -5.84 10.52 -22.64
CA SER A 446 -5.91 9.91 -23.96
C SER A 446 -4.82 10.41 -24.90
N ILE A 447 -4.48 9.57 -25.89
CA ILE A 447 -3.59 9.89 -27.01
C ILE A 447 -4.29 9.46 -28.30
N SER A 448 -4.38 10.37 -29.28
CA SER A 448 -4.94 10.12 -30.60
C SER A 448 -3.82 9.87 -31.59
N LEU A 449 -4.02 8.87 -32.46
CA LEU A 449 -3.09 8.41 -33.46
C LEU A 449 -3.73 8.50 -34.85
N SER A 450 -2.91 8.72 -35.88
CA SER A 450 -3.30 8.54 -37.29
C SER A 450 -2.19 7.88 -38.09
N TRP A 451 -2.54 7.28 -39.22
CA TRP A 451 -1.61 6.65 -40.17
C TRP A 451 -2.16 6.67 -41.58
N SER A 452 -1.32 6.34 -42.55
CA SER A 452 -1.73 6.20 -43.95
C SER A 452 -2.28 4.81 -44.22
N ALA A 453 -3.29 4.72 -45.07
CA ALA A 453 -3.86 3.43 -45.47
C ALA A 453 -2.80 2.55 -46.17
N ALA A 454 -2.73 1.29 -45.78
CA ALA A 454 -1.89 0.28 -46.41
C ALA A 454 -2.67 -0.45 -47.51
N SER A 455 -2.04 -0.68 -48.67
CA SER A 455 -2.68 -1.41 -49.78
C SER A 455 -3.02 -2.85 -49.37
N GLY A 456 -4.26 -3.27 -49.60
CA GLY A 456 -4.78 -4.60 -49.24
C GLY A 456 -5.16 -4.77 -47.78
N ALA A 457 -5.04 -3.74 -46.95
CA ALA A 457 -5.52 -3.78 -45.60
C ALA A 457 -7.05 -3.64 -45.54
N THR A 458 -7.69 -4.50 -44.77
CA THR A 458 -9.11 -4.43 -44.42
C THR A 458 -9.35 -3.81 -43.02
N GLY A 459 -8.27 -3.65 -42.25
CA GLY A 459 -8.28 -3.02 -40.92
C GLY A 459 -6.88 -2.90 -40.36
N TYR A 460 -6.79 -2.37 -39.13
CA TYR A 460 -5.54 -2.12 -38.42
C TYR A 460 -5.64 -2.54 -36.98
N ASN A 461 -4.59 -3.15 -36.44
CA ASN A 461 -4.43 -3.35 -35.03
C ASN A 461 -3.48 -2.28 -34.46
N VAL A 462 -3.81 -1.76 -33.28
CA VAL A 462 -2.97 -0.81 -32.55
C VAL A 462 -2.39 -1.46 -31.33
N TYR A 463 -1.12 -1.18 -31.08
CA TYR A 463 -0.34 -1.69 -29.97
C TYR A 463 0.14 -0.52 -29.12
N ARG A 464 0.04 -0.68 -27.79
CA ARG A 464 0.54 0.27 -26.80
C ARG A 464 1.51 -0.44 -25.88
N ASN A 465 2.74 0.05 -25.79
CA ASN A 465 3.83 -0.58 -25.02
C ASN A 465 3.99 -2.08 -25.34
N GLY A 466 3.88 -2.45 -26.60
CA GLY A 466 3.97 -3.82 -27.09
C GLY A 466 2.70 -4.67 -26.94
N ALA A 467 1.69 -4.20 -26.22
CA ALA A 467 0.41 -4.91 -26.05
C ALA A 467 -0.64 -4.43 -27.05
N LYS A 468 -1.36 -5.35 -27.69
CA LYS A 468 -2.49 -5.02 -28.57
C LYS A 468 -3.62 -4.40 -27.77
N VAL A 469 -4.11 -3.23 -28.18
CA VAL A 469 -5.17 -2.47 -27.50
C VAL A 469 -6.49 -2.43 -28.26
N THR A 470 -6.52 -2.91 -29.50
CA THR A 470 -7.74 -3.05 -30.30
C THR A 470 -8.31 -4.46 -30.14
N ALA A 471 -9.54 -4.58 -29.63
CA ALA A 471 -10.23 -5.88 -29.51
C ALA A 471 -10.56 -6.47 -30.90
N THR A 472 -10.96 -5.60 -31.85
CA THR A 472 -11.17 -5.91 -33.26
C THR A 472 -10.36 -4.92 -34.11
N PRO A 473 -9.92 -5.28 -35.30
CA PRO A 473 -9.21 -4.35 -36.19
C PRO A 473 -10.03 -3.09 -36.46
N VAL A 474 -9.38 -1.94 -36.38
CA VAL A 474 -9.97 -0.64 -36.72
C VAL A 474 -10.03 -0.53 -38.24
N THR A 475 -11.18 -0.23 -38.81
CA THR A 475 -11.35 -0.08 -40.27
C THR A 475 -10.88 1.29 -40.78
N GLY A 476 -10.76 2.28 -39.92
CA GLY A 476 -10.23 3.62 -40.25
C GLY A 476 -8.72 3.72 -40.05
N THR A 477 -8.18 4.89 -40.39
CA THR A 477 -6.75 5.22 -40.28
C THR A 477 -6.42 6.09 -39.08
N SER A 478 -7.23 6.00 -38.03
CA SER A 478 -7.03 6.71 -36.76
C SER A 478 -7.52 5.88 -35.59
N TYR A 479 -6.97 6.14 -34.41
CA TYR A 479 -7.35 5.49 -33.15
C TYR A 479 -7.06 6.41 -31.98
N THR A 480 -7.96 6.43 -31.00
CA THR A 480 -7.74 7.14 -29.73
C THR A 480 -7.61 6.13 -28.61
N SER A 481 -6.43 6.07 -28.00
CA SER A 481 -6.17 5.31 -26.80
C SER A 481 -6.59 6.13 -25.59
N SER A 482 -7.59 5.67 -24.83
CA SER A 482 -8.15 6.34 -23.65
C SER A 482 -7.83 5.57 -22.35
N GLY A 483 -8.19 6.16 -21.20
CA GLY A 483 -7.94 5.56 -19.90
C GLY A 483 -6.46 5.55 -19.50
N LEU A 484 -5.68 6.50 -20.00
CA LEU A 484 -4.25 6.63 -19.75
C LEU A 484 -3.98 7.44 -18.47
N ALA A 485 -2.85 7.16 -17.82
CA ALA A 485 -2.37 7.99 -16.72
C ALA A 485 -1.84 9.33 -17.25
N ALA A 486 -2.07 10.40 -16.50
CA ALA A 486 -1.57 11.74 -16.84
C ALA A 486 -0.03 11.80 -16.76
N SER A 487 0.58 12.74 -17.49
CA SER A 487 2.03 12.97 -17.53
C SER A 487 2.85 11.70 -17.82
N THR A 488 2.28 10.75 -18.58
CA THR A 488 2.88 9.44 -18.81
C THR A 488 3.15 9.25 -20.30
N THR A 489 4.34 8.74 -20.64
CA THR A 489 4.74 8.44 -22.01
C THR A 489 4.36 7.02 -22.39
N TYR A 490 3.76 6.85 -23.54
CA TYR A 490 3.36 5.57 -24.14
C TYR A 490 3.96 5.43 -25.53
N ASN A 491 4.42 4.22 -25.86
CA ASN A 491 4.88 3.88 -27.19
C ASN A 491 3.77 3.18 -27.97
N PHE A 492 3.50 3.64 -29.19
CA PHE A 492 2.47 3.09 -30.06
C PHE A 492 3.07 2.53 -31.34
N GLN A 493 2.50 1.44 -31.81
CA GLN A 493 2.75 0.83 -33.11
C GLN A 493 1.42 0.37 -33.70
N ALA A 494 1.36 0.19 -35.01
CA ALA A 494 0.19 -0.34 -35.70
C ALA A 494 0.61 -1.41 -36.70
N SER A 495 -0.28 -2.39 -36.93
CA SER A 495 -0.17 -3.37 -38.02
C SER A 495 -1.37 -3.27 -38.95
N SER A 496 -1.18 -3.63 -40.21
CA SER A 496 -2.24 -3.78 -41.19
C SER A 496 -2.79 -5.21 -41.15
N VAL A 497 -4.10 -5.34 -41.21
CA VAL A 497 -4.82 -6.63 -41.22
C VAL A 497 -5.47 -6.82 -42.60
N GLY A 498 -5.27 -8.01 -43.19
CA GLY A 498 -5.87 -8.42 -44.45
C GLY A 498 -5.95 -9.94 -44.50
N SER A 499 -5.36 -10.60 -45.51
CA SER A 499 -5.23 -12.06 -45.53
C SER A 499 -4.32 -12.61 -44.42
N ALA A 500 -3.44 -11.78 -43.90
CA ALA A 500 -2.62 -11.99 -42.71
C ALA A 500 -2.35 -10.63 -42.06
N GLU A 501 -1.78 -10.64 -40.86
CA GLU A 501 -1.36 -9.40 -40.19
C GLU A 501 0.08 -9.03 -40.61
N SER A 502 0.33 -7.75 -40.84
CA SER A 502 1.66 -7.24 -41.23
C SER A 502 2.62 -7.21 -40.04
N VAL A 503 3.91 -6.94 -40.28
CA VAL A 503 4.83 -6.42 -39.28
C VAL A 503 4.24 -5.15 -38.63
N LEU A 504 4.72 -4.81 -37.44
CA LEU A 504 4.39 -3.55 -36.81
C LEU A 504 5.07 -2.38 -37.55
N SER A 505 4.42 -1.24 -37.54
CA SER A 505 5.01 0.04 -37.96
C SER A 505 6.19 0.42 -37.07
N SER A 506 7.00 1.39 -37.53
CA SER A 506 7.92 2.06 -36.61
C SER A 506 7.16 2.62 -35.42
N PRO A 507 7.76 2.57 -34.22
CA PRO A 507 7.10 3.05 -33.02
C PRO A 507 7.01 4.58 -33.02
N VAL A 508 5.94 5.12 -32.42
CA VAL A 508 5.78 6.53 -32.09
C VAL A 508 5.49 6.69 -30.62
N SER A 509 6.16 7.65 -29.97
CA SER A 509 5.94 7.97 -28.57
C SER A 509 4.97 9.14 -28.43
N GLY A 510 4.02 9.01 -27.51
CA GLY A 510 3.12 10.08 -27.12
C GLY A 510 3.10 10.21 -25.60
N THR A 511 3.10 11.46 -25.12
CA THR A 511 3.02 11.76 -23.68
C THR A 511 1.69 12.43 -23.39
N THR A 512 0.92 11.89 -22.45
CA THR A 512 -0.30 12.53 -21.96
C THR A 512 0.04 13.85 -21.26
N THR A 513 -0.85 14.84 -21.39
CA THR A 513 -0.68 16.11 -20.68
C THR A 513 -0.85 15.94 -19.17
N SER A 514 -0.40 16.93 -18.41
CA SER A 514 -0.71 16.97 -16.99
C SER A 514 -2.22 17.05 -16.76
N GLY A 515 -2.74 16.33 -15.80
CA GLY A 515 -4.12 16.47 -15.35
C GLY A 515 -4.36 17.87 -14.79
N PHE A 516 -5.61 18.33 -14.88
CA PHE A 516 -5.98 19.59 -14.22
C PHE A 516 -5.83 19.42 -12.70
N VAL A 517 -4.99 20.26 -12.11
CA VAL A 517 -4.83 20.28 -10.64
C VAL A 517 -5.87 21.24 -10.08
N CYS A 518 -6.79 20.70 -9.32
CA CYS A 518 -7.78 21.53 -8.64
C CYS A 518 -7.08 22.43 -7.62
N THR A 519 -7.50 23.69 -7.58
CA THR A 519 -7.03 24.66 -6.57
C THR A 519 -8.23 25.32 -5.92
N ALA A 520 -8.25 25.39 -4.59
CA ALA A 520 -9.30 26.06 -3.84
C ALA A 520 -8.78 27.43 -3.34
N THR A 521 -9.62 28.43 -3.44
CA THR A 521 -9.34 29.79 -2.98
C THR A 521 -10.49 30.28 -2.11
N THR A 522 -10.20 30.73 -0.89
CA THR A 522 -11.16 31.39 0.00
C THR A 522 -10.96 32.90 -0.08
N SER A 523 -12.02 33.64 -0.35
CA SER A 523 -11.96 35.10 -0.46
C SER A 523 -13.35 35.69 -0.26
N SER A 524 -13.46 37.03 -0.18
CA SER A 524 -14.78 37.65 -0.23
C SER A 524 -15.43 37.48 -1.60
N ASN A 525 -16.76 37.43 -1.64
CA ASN A 525 -17.49 37.28 -2.89
C ASN A 525 -17.14 38.38 -3.89
N TYR A 526 -16.94 39.61 -3.41
CA TYR A 526 -16.47 40.71 -4.23
C TYR A 526 -15.08 40.45 -4.84
N ALA A 527 -14.14 39.95 -4.04
CA ALA A 527 -12.79 39.63 -4.52
C ALA A 527 -12.78 38.45 -5.49
N HIS A 528 -13.68 37.50 -5.37
CA HIS A 528 -13.84 36.44 -6.36
C HIS A 528 -14.31 36.99 -7.71
N VAL A 529 -15.25 37.95 -7.70
CA VAL A 529 -15.72 38.62 -8.92
C VAL A 529 -14.60 39.43 -9.57
N GLN A 530 -13.85 40.22 -8.78
CA GLN A 530 -12.71 41.00 -9.30
C GLN A 530 -11.59 40.11 -9.89
N ALA A 531 -11.39 38.93 -9.32
CA ALA A 531 -10.39 37.98 -9.78
C ALA A 531 -10.88 37.07 -10.94
N GLY A 532 -12.08 37.27 -11.48
CA GLY A 532 -12.63 36.49 -12.58
C GLY A 532 -12.99 35.04 -12.23
N ARG A 533 -13.07 34.71 -10.95
CA ARG A 533 -13.52 33.39 -10.49
C ARG A 533 -15.05 33.31 -10.35
N ALA A 534 -15.70 34.44 -10.30
CA ALA A 534 -17.16 34.57 -10.27
C ALA A 534 -17.56 35.80 -11.10
N HIS A 535 -18.85 35.95 -11.39
CA HIS A 535 -19.42 37.14 -12.01
C HIS A 535 -20.58 37.69 -11.17
N ASN A 536 -20.84 38.98 -11.32
CA ASN A 536 -21.94 39.62 -10.65
C ASN A 536 -23.23 39.49 -11.49
N SER A 537 -24.30 39.01 -10.86
CA SER A 537 -25.65 38.95 -11.48
C SER A 537 -26.69 39.40 -10.45
N GLY A 538 -27.33 40.54 -10.71
CA GLY A 538 -28.38 41.07 -9.84
C GLY A 538 -27.94 41.37 -8.40
N GLY A 539 -26.68 41.74 -8.18
CA GLY A 539 -26.13 41.99 -6.85
C GLY A 539 -25.57 40.75 -6.13
N TYR A 540 -25.71 39.56 -6.74
CA TYR A 540 -25.15 38.30 -6.23
C TYR A 540 -23.90 37.91 -7.01
N ALA A 541 -22.96 37.24 -6.34
CA ALA A 541 -21.83 36.62 -6.97
C ALA A 541 -22.18 35.18 -7.37
N LEU A 542 -21.94 34.83 -8.62
CA LEU A 542 -22.13 33.47 -9.14
C LEU A 542 -20.80 32.91 -9.60
N ALA A 543 -20.46 31.70 -9.16
CA ALA A 543 -19.22 31.03 -9.53
C ALA A 543 -19.15 30.79 -11.04
N ASN A 544 -18.05 31.20 -11.69
CA ASN A 544 -17.89 31.08 -13.14
C ASN A 544 -17.89 29.61 -13.58
N GLY A 545 -18.64 29.30 -14.63
CA GLY A 545 -18.83 27.94 -15.15
C GLY A 545 -19.98 27.20 -14.51
N SER A 546 -20.01 27.03 -13.19
CA SER A 546 -21.11 26.33 -12.48
C SER A 546 -22.36 27.17 -12.26
N ASN A 547 -22.24 28.51 -12.27
CA ASN A 547 -23.30 29.46 -11.90
C ASN A 547 -23.88 29.27 -10.49
N GLN A 548 -23.15 28.59 -9.60
CA GLN A 548 -23.58 28.42 -8.22
C GLN A 548 -23.61 29.78 -7.50
N ASN A 549 -24.70 30.06 -6.80
CA ASN A 549 -24.91 31.33 -6.10
C ASN A 549 -24.13 31.35 -4.79
N MET A 550 -23.15 32.25 -4.68
CA MET A 550 -22.26 32.44 -3.52
C MET A 550 -22.83 33.40 -2.47
N GLY A 551 -24.01 33.99 -2.73
CA GLY A 551 -24.55 35.05 -1.92
C GLY A 551 -24.24 36.45 -2.44
N LEU A 552 -24.49 37.49 -1.63
CA LEU A 552 -24.31 38.89 -2.04
C LEU A 552 -22.84 39.19 -2.48
N ASN A 553 -22.72 39.94 -3.57
CA ASN A 553 -21.44 40.39 -4.08
C ASN A 553 -20.91 41.59 -3.26
N ASN A 554 -20.32 41.32 -2.12
CA ASN A 554 -19.71 42.31 -1.25
C ASN A 554 -18.46 41.77 -0.54
N THR A 555 -17.81 42.60 0.27
CA THR A 555 -16.57 42.25 0.97
C THR A 555 -16.79 41.51 2.29
N PHE A 556 -18.04 41.42 2.77
CA PHE A 556 -18.38 40.81 4.07
C PHE A 556 -18.69 39.31 3.95
N TYR A 557 -19.25 38.88 2.81
CA TYR A 557 -19.52 37.47 2.55
C TYR A 557 -18.29 36.83 1.92
N THR A 558 -17.83 35.73 2.52
CA THR A 558 -16.69 34.96 2.04
C THR A 558 -17.15 33.60 1.55
N SER A 559 -16.55 33.11 0.48
CA SER A 559 -16.78 31.77 -0.06
C SER A 559 -15.44 31.12 -0.39
N THR A 560 -15.41 29.80 -0.37
CA THR A 560 -14.32 29.04 -0.96
C THR A 560 -14.77 28.57 -2.33
N LEU A 561 -13.99 28.83 -3.37
CA LEU A 561 -14.20 28.32 -4.72
C LEU A 561 -13.09 27.37 -5.11
N ALA A 562 -13.46 26.16 -5.49
CA ALA A 562 -12.58 25.19 -6.12
C ALA A 562 -12.62 25.33 -7.64
N GLN A 563 -11.47 25.56 -8.26
CA GLN A 563 -11.31 25.49 -9.70
C GLN A 563 -11.11 24.03 -10.10
N THR A 564 -12.16 23.40 -10.66
CA THR A 564 -12.15 21.98 -11.02
C THR A 564 -11.85 21.73 -12.51
N ALA A 565 -11.91 22.78 -13.34
CA ALA A 565 -11.48 22.80 -14.73
C ALA A 565 -11.06 24.22 -15.12
N ALA A 566 -10.49 24.40 -16.31
CA ALA A 566 -10.13 25.71 -16.83
C ALA A 566 -11.35 26.63 -16.83
N ALA A 567 -11.27 27.76 -16.11
CA ALA A 567 -12.33 28.74 -15.93
C ALA A 567 -13.65 28.18 -15.37
N TYR A 568 -13.65 27.01 -14.73
CA TYR A 568 -14.81 26.41 -14.12
C TYR A 568 -14.63 26.26 -12.60
N TYR A 569 -15.50 26.92 -11.85
CA TYR A 569 -15.44 27.03 -10.40
C TYR A 569 -16.71 26.49 -9.75
N ILE A 570 -16.57 25.76 -8.65
CA ILE A 570 -17.64 25.29 -7.78
C ILE A 570 -17.45 25.83 -6.37
N ILE A 571 -18.54 25.99 -5.63
CA ILE A 571 -18.46 26.35 -4.20
C ILE A 571 -17.95 25.16 -3.40
N GLY A 572 -16.96 25.38 -2.55
CA GLY A 572 -16.35 24.37 -1.67
C GLY A 572 -14.87 24.18 -1.94
N ASN A 573 -14.31 23.19 -1.27
CA ASN A 573 -12.93 22.75 -1.49
C ASN A 573 -12.80 21.83 -2.71
N CYS A 574 -11.59 21.57 -3.14
CA CYS A 574 -11.32 20.56 -4.16
C CYS A 574 -11.84 19.18 -3.73
N PRO A 575 -12.57 18.47 -4.62
CA PRO A 575 -13.10 17.15 -4.34
C PRO A 575 -11.98 16.11 -4.15
#